data_3e2534aaf14622de8e69fc4685b835da
#
_entry.id   3e2534aaf14622de8e69fc4685b835da
#
_cell.length_a   1.000
_cell.length_b   1.000
_cell.length_c   1.000
_cell.angle_alpha   90.00
_cell.angle_beta   90.00
_cell.angle_gamma   90.00
#
_symmetry.space_group_name_H-M   'P 1'
#
loop_
_entity.id
_entity.type
_entity.pdbx_description
1 polymer ?
#
loop_
_entity_poly.entity_id
_entity_poly.type
_entity_poly.pdbx_seq_one_letter_code
_entity_poly.pdbx_strand_id
1 'polypeptide(L)'
;LSIRRQRQMCIRDRSTSRHPKGLYLIFATSTAERFSYYGMRAIFILFLTQALLFDKEHAASIYGSYTGLVYLTPLIGGYIADKYWGIRRSVFWGAMMMAVGQFLMFASASMLEARELSHWLMYGGLTFLILGNGCFKPTVSSLVGQLYEPGDKRLDSAYTIFYMGVNVGSFLAPLVCGYFGETGNPHDFRWGFLIAAIVTVLTVVLFEAQKNKYLIGPDGKPLGIIPDARKERPQADNTARKSAHANGRPMRNYLLLALLAIALAGFFYWCFGSDWISIGIFTACIVFPVSILLEGSLTKTERDRIFVIYIIAFFVIFFWAAYEQAGASLTLFASEQTDRVILGWEMPASWIQSFNPFFVVILCLLYTSPSPRDR
;
A
#
# COMPACT_ATOMS: atom_id res chain seq x y z
N LEU A 1 -38.00 34.34 -15.14
CA LEU A 1 -37.20 33.15 -15.57
C LEU A 1 -35.76 33.13 -14.99
N SER A 2 -35.17 34.32 -14.69
CA SER A 2 -33.77 34.40 -14.19
C SER A 2 -33.63 33.95 -12.73
N ILE A 3 -34.54 34.36 -11.81
CA ILE A 3 -34.47 34.07 -10.37
C ILE A 3 -34.66 32.56 -10.09
N ARG A 4 -35.54 31.92 -10.84
CA ARG A 4 -35.75 30.46 -10.70
C ARG A 4 -34.54 29.65 -11.20
N ARG A 5 -33.89 30.12 -12.29
CA ARG A 5 -32.63 29.52 -12.77
C ARG A 5 -31.48 29.77 -11.81
N GLN A 6 -31.34 30.97 -11.26
CA GLN A 6 -30.33 31.29 -10.24
C GLN A 6 -30.56 30.46 -8.96
N ARG A 7 -31.82 30.31 -8.50
CA ARG A 7 -32.12 29.47 -7.34
C ARG A 7 -31.86 27.99 -7.58
N GLN A 8 -32.12 27.48 -8.79
CA GLN A 8 -31.78 26.13 -9.18
C GLN A 8 -30.26 25.95 -9.32
N MET A 9 -29.55 26.96 -9.82
CA MET A 9 -28.08 26.97 -9.91
C MET A 9 -27.46 27.00 -8.51
N CYS A 10 -27.93 27.87 -7.60
CA CYS A 10 -27.45 27.90 -6.21
C CYS A 10 -27.80 26.64 -5.41
N ILE A 11 -28.96 25.99 -5.68
CA ILE A 11 -29.28 24.68 -5.06
C ILE A 11 -28.40 23.59 -5.62
N ARG A 12 -28.09 23.61 -6.92
CA ARG A 12 -27.19 22.69 -7.59
C ARG A 12 -25.77 22.89 -7.08
N ASP A 13 -25.28 24.13 -6.92
CA ASP A 13 -23.97 24.44 -6.34
C ASP A 13 -23.86 24.04 -4.86
N ARG A 14 -24.93 24.17 -4.07
CA ARG A 14 -24.96 23.67 -2.68
C ARG A 14 -24.99 22.14 -2.60
N SER A 15 -25.63 21.45 -3.53
CA SER A 15 -25.61 19.99 -3.59
C SER A 15 -24.27 19.44 -4.06
N THR A 16 -23.52 20.22 -4.86
CA THR A 16 -22.18 19.87 -5.35
C THR A 16 -21.04 20.16 -4.34
N SER A 17 -21.32 20.86 -3.24
CA SER A 17 -20.30 21.17 -2.21
C SER A 17 -19.93 19.96 -1.33
N ARG A 18 -20.77 18.94 -1.24
CA ARG A 18 -20.52 17.76 -0.40
C ARG A 18 -19.86 16.63 -1.20
N HIS A 19 -18.91 15.98 -0.57
CA HIS A 19 -18.29 14.78 -1.13
C HIS A 19 -19.27 13.61 -1.20
N PRO A 20 -19.14 12.70 -2.20
CA PRO A 20 -19.93 11.47 -2.27
C PRO A 20 -19.74 10.63 -1.02
N LYS A 21 -20.83 9.99 -0.54
CA LYS A 21 -20.76 9.12 0.65
C LYS A 21 -19.79 7.95 0.49
N GLY A 22 -19.53 7.52 -0.75
CA GLY A 22 -18.53 6.52 -1.06
C GLY A 22 -17.11 6.90 -0.63
N LEU A 23 -16.76 8.20 -0.61
CA LEU A 23 -15.46 8.66 -0.12
C LEU A 23 -15.25 8.31 1.35
N TYR A 24 -16.28 8.46 2.20
CA TYR A 24 -16.18 8.12 3.63
C TYR A 24 -16.00 6.60 3.84
N LEU A 25 -16.65 5.78 3.01
CA LEU A 25 -16.43 4.32 3.04
C LEU A 25 -14.99 3.98 2.65
N ILE A 26 -14.48 4.58 1.57
CA ILE A 26 -13.10 4.37 1.12
C ILE A 26 -12.11 4.87 2.18
N PHE A 27 -12.37 6.04 2.78
CA PHE A 27 -11.57 6.59 3.89
C PHE A 27 -11.51 5.60 5.06
N ALA A 28 -12.65 5.13 5.57
CA ALA A 28 -12.70 4.21 6.70
C ALA A 28 -12.03 2.86 6.37
N THR A 29 -12.26 2.31 5.17
CA THR A 29 -11.66 1.07 4.71
C THR A 29 -10.13 1.20 4.60
N SER A 30 -9.65 2.31 4.04
CA SER A 30 -8.21 2.57 3.92
C SER A 30 -7.55 2.83 5.27
N THR A 31 -8.19 3.60 6.16
CA THR A 31 -7.70 3.86 7.51
C THR A 31 -7.52 2.57 8.29
N ALA A 32 -8.51 1.69 8.26
CA ALA A 32 -8.48 0.43 8.99
C ALA A 32 -7.44 -0.56 8.40
N GLU A 33 -7.32 -0.62 7.09
CA GLU A 33 -6.28 -1.44 6.45
C GLU A 33 -4.88 -0.90 6.78
N ARG A 34 -4.67 0.43 6.70
CA ARG A 34 -3.40 1.04 7.08
C ARG A 34 -3.08 0.83 8.56
N PHE A 35 -4.07 0.90 9.43
CA PHE A 35 -3.91 0.53 10.84
C PHE A 35 -3.36 -0.90 10.98
N SER A 36 -3.97 -1.87 10.32
CA SER A 36 -3.51 -3.26 10.37
C SER A 36 -2.08 -3.43 9.86
N TYR A 37 -1.77 -2.83 8.70
CA TYR A 37 -0.45 -2.92 8.09
C TYR A 37 0.64 -2.29 8.97
N TYR A 38 0.45 -1.03 9.39
CA TYR A 38 1.45 -0.32 10.19
C TYR A 38 1.53 -0.83 11.63
N GLY A 39 0.42 -1.35 12.18
CA GLY A 39 0.41 -1.96 13.52
C GLY A 39 1.25 -3.23 13.57
N MET A 40 1.06 -4.14 12.63
CA MET A 40 1.90 -5.32 12.49
C MET A 40 3.36 -4.92 12.27
N ARG A 41 3.60 -4.04 11.30
CA ARG A 41 4.94 -3.61 10.92
C ARG A 41 5.71 -2.96 12.08
N ALA A 42 5.02 -2.20 12.94
CA ALA A 42 5.65 -1.48 14.05
C ALA A 42 6.29 -2.40 15.09
N ILE A 43 5.65 -3.55 15.36
CA ILE A 43 6.13 -4.53 16.33
C ILE A 43 6.90 -5.69 15.69
N PHE A 44 6.93 -5.77 14.34
CA PHE A 44 7.42 -6.94 13.62
C PHE A 44 8.92 -7.20 13.84
N ILE A 45 9.78 -6.17 13.75
CA ILE A 45 11.22 -6.34 13.95
C ILE A 45 11.53 -6.79 15.39
N LEU A 46 10.79 -6.26 16.37
CA LEU A 46 10.93 -6.63 17.78
C LEU A 46 10.44 -8.06 18.01
N PHE A 47 9.34 -8.47 17.38
CA PHE A 47 8.87 -9.85 17.42
C PHE A 47 9.92 -10.82 16.86
N LEU A 48 10.59 -10.49 15.75
CA LEU A 48 11.65 -11.32 15.17
C LEU A 48 12.84 -11.48 16.12
N THR A 49 13.28 -10.39 16.76
CA THR A 49 14.49 -10.39 17.59
C THR A 49 14.24 -10.85 19.03
N GLN A 50 13.11 -10.47 19.64
CA GLN A 50 12.84 -10.72 21.05
C GLN A 50 12.01 -11.97 21.30
N ALA A 51 11.08 -12.34 20.40
CA ALA A 51 10.23 -13.49 20.55
C ALA A 51 10.73 -14.71 19.78
N LEU A 52 11.08 -14.55 18.49
CA LEU A 52 11.62 -15.64 17.68
C LEU A 52 13.14 -15.81 17.80
N LEU A 53 13.80 -14.87 18.48
CA LEU A 53 15.24 -14.90 18.78
C LEU A 53 16.13 -15.03 17.52
N PHE A 54 15.71 -14.41 16.41
CA PHE A 54 16.59 -14.25 15.26
C PHE A 54 17.67 -13.21 15.58
N ASP A 55 18.85 -13.41 15.03
CA ASP A 55 19.88 -12.39 15.02
C ASP A 55 19.43 -11.16 14.22
N LYS A 56 19.98 -10.00 14.54
CA LYS A 56 19.54 -8.71 13.98
C LYS A 56 19.68 -8.64 12.47
N GLU A 57 20.74 -9.25 11.93
CA GLU A 57 21.02 -9.28 10.50
C GLU A 57 19.93 -10.07 9.75
N HIS A 58 19.63 -11.28 10.23
CA HIS A 58 18.58 -12.12 9.65
C HIS A 58 17.18 -11.50 9.81
N ALA A 59 16.88 -10.93 10.97
CA ALA A 59 15.63 -10.22 11.22
C ALA A 59 15.47 -9.01 10.26
N ALA A 60 16.54 -8.24 10.03
CA ALA A 60 16.54 -7.13 9.09
C ALA A 60 16.35 -7.59 7.65
N SER A 61 16.95 -8.73 7.25
CA SER A 61 16.76 -9.34 5.93
C SER A 61 15.31 -9.77 5.71
N ILE A 62 14.69 -10.46 6.69
CA ILE A 62 13.26 -10.84 6.61
C ILE A 62 12.38 -9.60 6.51
N TYR A 63 12.63 -8.58 7.35
CA TYR A 63 11.88 -7.32 7.32
C TYR A 63 12.00 -6.60 5.99
N GLY A 64 13.22 -6.50 5.45
CA GLY A 64 13.50 -5.89 4.15
C GLY A 64 12.83 -6.62 3.00
N SER A 65 12.93 -7.95 2.98
CA SER A 65 12.30 -8.83 1.99
C SER A 65 10.77 -8.70 2.02
N TYR A 66 10.17 -8.73 3.21
CA TYR A 66 8.74 -8.50 3.38
C TYR A 66 8.31 -7.13 2.82
N THR A 67 8.99 -6.07 3.25
CA THR A 67 8.68 -4.71 2.81
C THR A 67 8.83 -4.56 1.29
N GLY A 68 9.93 -5.06 0.73
CA GLY A 68 10.18 -5.01 -0.72
C GLY A 68 9.10 -5.74 -1.53
N LEU A 69 8.70 -6.94 -1.10
CA LEU A 69 7.66 -7.72 -1.77
C LEU A 69 6.28 -7.04 -1.66
N VAL A 70 5.93 -6.42 -0.52
CA VAL A 70 4.69 -5.65 -0.36
C VAL A 70 4.58 -4.48 -1.33
N TYR A 71 5.70 -3.88 -1.75
CA TYR A 71 5.72 -2.83 -2.77
C TYR A 71 5.78 -3.36 -4.21
N LEU A 72 6.28 -4.56 -4.42
CA LEU A 72 6.38 -5.18 -5.74
C LEU A 72 5.06 -5.87 -6.17
N THR A 73 4.39 -6.55 -5.26
CA THR A 73 3.16 -7.30 -5.54
C THR A 73 1.97 -6.46 -6.05
N PRO A 74 1.81 -5.16 -5.74
CA PRO A 74 0.78 -4.31 -6.34
C PRO A 74 0.83 -4.22 -7.87
N LEU A 75 1.99 -4.42 -8.48
CA LEU A 75 2.10 -4.47 -9.95
C LEU A 75 1.32 -5.66 -10.53
N ILE A 76 1.44 -6.82 -9.87
CA ILE A 76 0.74 -8.05 -10.28
C ILE A 76 -0.73 -7.97 -9.86
N GLY A 77 -0.99 -7.55 -8.63
CA GLY A 77 -2.35 -7.46 -8.08
C GLY A 77 -3.21 -6.44 -8.81
N GLY A 78 -2.66 -5.29 -9.20
CA GLY A 78 -3.34 -4.29 -10.03
C GLY A 78 -3.72 -4.86 -11.39
N TYR A 79 -2.79 -5.56 -12.05
CA TYR A 79 -3.07 -6.21 -13.33
C TYR A 79 -4.19 -7.26 -13.23
N ILE A 80 -4.19 -8.08 -12.17
CA ILE A 80 -5.24 -9.07 -11.91
C ILE A 80 -6.58 -8.37 -11.64
N ALA A 81 -6.57 -7.29 -10.85
CA ALA A 81 -7.76 -6.52 -10.55
C ALA A 81 -8.40 -5.93 -11.80
N ASP A 82 -7.59 -5.32 -12.68
CA ASP A 82 -8.09 -4.63 -13.86
C ASP A 82 -8.58 -5.59 -14.95
N LYS A 83 -7.93 -6.76 -15.07
CA LYS A 83 -8.19 -7.68 -16.18
C LYS A 83 -9.19 -8.80 -15.85
N TYR A 84 -9.14 -9.31 -14.60
CA TYR A 84 -9.85 -10.55 -14.25
C TYR A 84 -10.91 -10.39 -13.16
N TRP A 85 -10.60 -9.70 -12.05
CA TRP A 85 -11.44 -9.73 -10.85
C TRP A 85 -12.35 -8.53 -10.71
N GLY A 86 -11.97 -7.39 -11.26
CA GLY A 86 -12.59 -6.10 -10.94
C GLY A 86 -12.17 -5.60 -9.55
N ILE A 87 -12.24 -4.31 -9.36
CA ILE A 87 -11.74 -3.62 -8.17
C ILE A 87 -12.43 -4.10 -6.89
N ARG A 88 -13.77 -4.27 -6.89
CA ARG A 88 -14.52 -4.68 -5.71
C ARG A 88 -14.11 -6.05 -5.18
N ARG A 89 -13.92 -7.01 -6.08
CA ARG A 89 -13.50 -8.38 -5.70
C ARG A 89 -12.06 -8.38 -5.22
N SER A 90 -11.19 -7.58 -5.85
CA SER A 90 -9.79 -7.46 -5.45
C SER A 90 -9.64 -6.85 -4.06
N VAL A 91 -10.42 -5.83 -3.71
CA VAL A 91 -10.46 -5.28 -2.35
C VAL A 91 -10.91 -6.34 -1.33
N PHE A 92 -11.99 -7.08 -1.62
CA PHE A 92 -12.50 -8.12 -0.73
C PHE A 92 -11.50 -9.25 -0.51
N TRP A 93 -11.00 -9.87 -1.59
CA TRP A 93 -10.05 -10.97 -1.47
C TRP A 93 -8.69 -10.52 -0.92
N GLY A 94 -8.24 -9.33 -1.28
CA GLY A 94 -7.02 -8.75 -0.71
C GLY A 94 -7.12 -8.56 0.80
N ALA A 95 -8.22 -7.97 1.29
CA ALA A 95 -8.45 -7.80 2.72
C ALA A 95 -8.65 -9.14 3.45
N MET A 96 -9.31 -10.11 2.82
CA MET A 96 -9.48 -11.46 3.39
C MET A 96 -8.13 -12.18 3.55
N MET A 97 -7.28 -12.13 2.52
CA MET A 97 -5.92 -12.68 2.61
C MET A 97 -5.10 -12.00 3.71
N MET A 98 -5.19 -10.67 3.84
CA MET A 98 -4.51 -9.95 4.93
C MET A 98 -5.04 -10.36 6.30
N ALA A 99 -6.35 -10.58 6.46
CA ALA A 99 -6.92 -11.07 7.71
C ALA A 99 -6.35 -12.44 8.08
N VAL A 100 -6.33 -13.38 7.13
CA VAL A 100 -5.71 -14.70 7.33
C VAL A 100 -4.23 -14.54 7.71
N GLY A 101 -3.49 -13.68 7.02
CA GLY A 101 -2.09 -13.40 7.31
C GLY A 101 -1.88 -12.89 8.74
N GLN A 102 -2.71 -11.96 9.23
CA GLN A 102 -2.63 -11.45 10.60
C GLN A 102 -2.98 -12.52 11.65
N PHE A 103 -3.96 -13.40 11.37
CA PHE A 103 -4.26 -14.53 12.26
C PHE A 103 -3.12 -15.56 12.31
N LEU A 104 -2.42 -15.79 11.20
CA LEU A 104 -1.23 -16.63 11.20
C LEU A 104 -0.08 -15.99 12.00
N MET A 105 0.09 -14.67 11.93
CA MET A 105 1.03 -13.95 12.79
C MET A 105 0.66 -14.06 14.27
N PHE A 106 -0.62 -13.91 14.61
CA PHE A 106 -1.13 -14.15 15.96
C PHE A 106 -0.84 -15.58 16.44
N ALA A 107 -1.10 -16.58 15.59
CA ALA A 107 -0.83 -17.99 15.92
C ALA A 107 0.68 -18.25 16.10
N SER A 108 1.53 -17.66 15.25
CA SER A 108 2.97 -17.72 15.39
C SER A 108 3.44 -17.19 16.75
N ALA A 109 2.98 -15.99 17.13
CA ALA A 109 3.33 -15.38 18.42
C ALA A 109 2.72 -16.12 19.64
N SER A 110 1.70 -16.94 19.42
CA SER A 110 1.07 -17.76 20.49
C SER A 110 1.78 -19.10 20.72
N MET A 111 2.52 -19.58 19.71
CA MET A 111 3.14 -20.92 19.70
C MET A 111 4.68 -20.85 19.76
N LEU A 112 5.23 -19.95 20.56
CA LEU A 112 6.69 -19.72 20.64
C LEU A 112 7.46 -20.95 21.16
N GLU A 113 6.83 -21.81 21.95
CA GLU A 113 7.43 -23.06 22.46
C GLU A 113 7.73 -24.04 21.31
N ALA A 114 6.86 -24.10 20.29
CA ALA A 114 7.06 -24.92 19.09
C ALA A 114 7.75 -24.09 17.99
N ARG A 115 9.04 -23.79 18.17
CA ARG A 115 9.80 -22.86 17.31
C ARG A 115 9.62 -23.09 15.82
N GLU A 116 9.77 -24.32 15.34
CA GLU A 116 9.62 -24.60 13.91
C GLU A 116 8.23 -24.27 13.40
N LEU A 117 7.19 -24.64 14.13
CA LEU A 117 5.82 -24.32 13.76
C LEU A 117 5.58 -22.80 13.78
N SER A 118 6.11 -22.10 14.79
CA SER A 118 6.02 -20.64 14.89
C SER A 118 6.68 -19.97 13.67
N HIS A 119 7.85 -20.43 13.23
CA HIS A 119 8.52 -19.90 12.03
C HIS A 119 7.68 -20.14 10.76
N TRP A 120 7.14 -21.36 10.57
CA TRP A 120 6.31 -21.66 9.41
C TRP A 120 5.02 -20.84 9.38
N LEU A 121 4.39 -20.64 10.55
CA LEU A 121 3.21 -19.78 10.68
C LEU A 121 3.54 -18.31 10.36
N MET A 122 4.69 -17.80 10.81
CA MET A 122 5.16 -16.46 10.49
C MET A 122 5.36 -16.30 8.97
N TYR A 123 6.12 -17.20 8.32
CA TYR A 123 6.35 -17.11 6.88
C TYR A 123 5.05 -17.24 6.07
N GLY A 124 4.16 -18.15 6.50
CA GLY A 124 2.82 -18.25 5.94
C GLY A 124 2.02 -16.96 6.09
N GLY A 125 2.06 -16.36 7.29
CA GLY A 125 1.42 -15.07 7.59
C GLY A 125 1.93 -13.95 6.69
N LEU A 126 3.25 -13.79 6.57
CA LEU A 126 3.88 -12.80 5.69
C LEU A 126 3.48 -13.01 4.23
N THR A 127 3.44 -14.25 3.75
CA THR A 127 3.03 -14.56 2.37
C THR A 127 1.61 -14.09 2.09
N PHE A 128 0.65 -14.40 2.99
CA PHE A 128 -0.72 -13.94 2.85
C PHE A 128 -0.85 -12.42 2.93
N LEU A 129 -0.08 -11.76 3.79
CA LEU A 129 -0.03 -10.30 3.91
C LEU A 129 0.51 -9.65 2.63
N ILE A 130 1.58 -10.18 2.03
CA ILE A 130 2.16 -9.70 0.78
C ILE A 130 1.16 -9.82 -0.36
N LEU A 131 0.55 -10.99 -0.55
CA LEU A 131 -0.42 -11.23 -1.61
C LEU A 131 -1.68 -10.39 -1.44
N GLY A 132 -2.18 -10.30 -0.21
CA GLY A 132 -3.37 -9.53 0.12
C GLY A 132 -3.16 -8.03 -0.12
N ASN A 133 -2.04 -7.46 0.33
CA ASN A 133 -1.69 -6.06 0.12
C ASN A 133 -1.53 -5.75 -1.37
N GLY A 134 -0.92 -6.68 -2.14
CA GLY A 134 -0.79 -6.56 -3.58
C GLY A 134 -2.10 -6.37 -4.31
N CYS A 135 -3.15 -7.10 -3.91
CA CYS A 135 -4.49 -6.96 -4.50
C CYS A 135 -5.26 -5.73 -3.98
N PHE A 136 -5.06 -5.34 -2.71
CA PHE A 136 -5.81 -4.28 -2.06
C PHE A 136 -5.32 -2.88 -2.40
N LYS A 137 -4.02 -2.64 -2.26
CA LYS A 137 -3.41 -1.31 -2.31
C LYS A 137 -3.66 -0.52 -3.61
N PRO A 138 -3.49 -1.09 -4.82
CA PRO A 138 -3.70 -0.36 -6.07
C PRO A 138 -5.18 -0.09 -6.34
N THR A 139 -6.07 -0.93 -5.82
CA THR A 139 -7.50 -0.89 -6.15
C THR A 139 -8.27 0.18 -5.38
N VAL A 140 -7.94 0.39 -4.10
CA VAL A 140 -8.66 1.36 -3.25
C VAL A 140 -8.39 2.79 -3.68
N SER A 141 -7.16 3.14 -4.05
CA SER A 141 -6.83 4.48 -4.56
C SER A 141 -7.52 4.80 -5.88
N SER A 142 -7.69 3.82 -6.77
CA SER A 142 -8.40 4.02 -8.04
C SER A 142 -9.91 4.22 -7.86
N LEU A 143 -10.52 3.67 -6.80
CA LEU A 143 -11.93 3.92 -6.48
C LEU A 143 -12.21 5.39 -6.14
N VAL A 144 -11.26 6.10 -5.52
CA VAL A 144 -11.43 7.54 -5.23
C VAL A 144 -11.65 8.32 -6.53
N GLY A 145 -10.82 8.07 -7.55
CA GLY A 145 -10.96 8.75 -8.85
C GLY A 145 -12.28 8.44 -9.55
N GLN A 146 -12.80 7.21 -9.42
CA GLN A 146 -14.03 6.78 -10.07
C GLN A 146 -15.32 7.35 -9.42
N LEU A 147 -15.23 7.89 -8.19
CA LEU A 147 -16.36 8.54 -7.52
C LEU A 147 -16.73 9.91 -8.10
N TYR A 148 -15.87 10.51 -8.91
CA TYR A 148 -16.01 11.87 -9.43
C TYR A 148 -16.08 11.88 -10.95
N GLU A 149 -16.77 12.88 -11.51
CA GLU A 149 -16.75 13.12 -12.95
C GLU A 149 -15.37 13.65 -13.39
N PRO A 150 -14.94 13.37 -14.64
CA PRO A 150 -13.71 13.95 -15.18
C PRO A 150 -13.75 15.49 -15.11
N GLY A 151 -12.74 16.08 -14.46
CA GLY A 151 -12.63 17.54 -14.29
C GLY A 151 -13.34 18.09 -13.05
N ASP A 152 -13.87 17.27 -12.16
CA ASP A 152 -14.45 17.73 -10.90
C ASP A 152 -13.35 18.30 -9.97
N LYS A 153 -13.50 19.59 -9.64
CA LYS A 153 -12.54 20.33 -8.78
C LYS A 153 -12.40 19.76 -7.35
N ARG A 154 -13.37 18.94 -6.91
CA ARG A 154 -13.32 18.30 -5.58
C ARG A 154 -12.40 17.08 -5.52
N LEU A 155 -11.93 16.59 -6.66
CA LEU A 155 -11.10 15.40 -6.73
C LEU A 155 -9.79 15.54 -5.93
N ASP A 156 -9.15 16.71 -6.00
CA ASP A 156 -7.90 16.97 -5.28
C ASP A 156 -8.12 16.93 -3.75
N SER A 157 -9.20 17.56 -3.29
CA SER A 157 -9.54 17.50 -1.87
C SER A 157 -9.99 16.10 -1.42
N ALA A 158 -10.59 15.30 -2.31
CA ALA A 158 -10.92 13.91 -2.01
C ALA A 158 -9.67 13.05 -1.81
N TYR A 159 -8.64 13.22 -2.63
CA TYR A 159 -7.35 12.55 -2.42
C TYR A 159 -6.66 13.03 -1.16
N THR A 160 -6.78 14.30 -0.80
CA THR A 160 -6.27 14.83 0.48
C THR A 160 -6.96 14.16 1.66
N ILE A 161 -8.29 14.05 1.66
CA ILE A 161 -9.06 13.33 2.68
C ILE A 161 -8.64 11.86 2.75
N PHE A 162 -8.51 11.20 1.59
CA PHE A 162 -8.05 9.82 1.52
C PHE A 162 -6.65 9.65 2.15
N TYR A 163 -5.71 10.53 1.81
CA TYR A 163 -4.36 10.53 2.36
C TYR A 163 -4.32 10.80 3.87
N MET A 164 -5.20 11.69 4.37
CA MET A 164 -5.36 11.88 5.81
C MET A 164 -5.81 10.59 6.50
N GLY A 165 -6.74 9.82 5.90
CA GLY A 165 -7.16 8.53 6.43
C GLY A 165 -6.00 7.53 6.56
N VAL A 166 -5.13 7.49 5.55
CA VAL A 166 -3.91 6.67 5.58
C VAL A 166 -3.03 7.06 6.78
N ASN A 167 -2.81 8.35 7.01
CA ASN A 167 -1.96 8.83 8.10
C ASN A 167 -2.60 8.67 9.48
N VAL A 168 -3.92 8.83 9.60
CA VAL A 168 -4.64 8.53 10.86
C VAL A 168 -4.49 7.05 11.23
N GLY A 169 -4.65 6.14 10.26
CA GLY A 169 -4.43 4.71 10.49
C GLY A 169 -3.00 4.41 10.92
N SER A 170 -2.01 4.97 10.22
CA SER A 170 -0.59 4.75 10.54
C SER A 170 -0.15 5.41 11.85
N PHE A 171 -0.80 6.49 12.29
CA PHE A 171 -0.56 7.12 13.60
C PHE A 171 -1.06 6.25 14.76
N LEU A 172 -2.32 5.80 14.67
CA LEU A 172 -2.95 5.05 15.74
C LEU A 172 -2.39 3.62 15.88
N ALA A 173 -1.92 3.05 14.79
CA ALA A 173 -1.52 1.65 14.72
C ALA A 173 -0.36 1.29 15.66
N PRO A 174 0.80 1.96 15.62
CA PRO A 174 1.90 1.66 16.55
C PRO A 174 1.53 1.94 18.00
N LEU A 175 0.69 2.97 18.25
CA LEU A 175 0.24 3.29 19.61
C LEU A 175 -0.56 2.14 20.22
N VAL A 176 -1.52 1.61 19.48
CA VAL A 176 -2.39 0.54 19.99
C VAL A 176 -1.68 -0.80 19.98
N CYS A 177 -1.12 -1.20 18.83
CA CYS A 177 -0.46 -2.51 18.70
C CYS A 177 0.81 -2.60 19.57
N GLY A 178 1.56 -1.50 19.71
CA GLY A 178 2.72 -1.43 20.59
C GLY A 178 2.33 -1.50 22.06
N TYR A 179 1.31 -0.78 22.48
CA TYR A 179 0.85 -0.81 23.88
C TYR A 179 0.47 -2.23 24.36
N PHE A 180 -0.24 -2.99 23.52
CA PHE A 180 -0.66 -4.34 23.87
C PHE A 180 0.36 -5.42 23.49
N GLY A 181 1.23 -5.17 22.53
CA GLY A 181 2.19 -6.16 22.01
C GLY A 181 3.59 -6.04 22.60
N GLU A 182 4.04 -4.84 23.00
CA GLU A 182 5.40 -4.57 23.51
C GLU A 182 5.36 -4.29 25.01
N THR A 183 5.03 -5.29 25.80
CA THR A 183 4.92 -5.19 27.26
C THR A 183 6.18 -5.65 28.01
N GLY A 184 7.21 -6.10 27.28
CA GLY A 184 8.39 -6.77 27.84
C GLY A 184 8.26 -8.30 27.90
N ASN A 185 7.07 -8.86 27.73
CA ASN A 185 6.86 -10.31 27.62
C ASN A 185 6.77 -10.72 26.13
N PRO A 186 7.65 -11.60 25.63
CA PRO A 186 7.64 -12.03 24.24
C PRO A 186 6.32 -12.65 23.75
N HIS A 187 5.53 -13.23 24.65
CA HIS A 187 4.22 -13.78 24.30
C HIS A 187 3.17 -12.72 23.99
N ASP A 188 3.35 -11.49 24.45
CA ASP A 188 2.32 -10.45 24.32
C ASP A 188 2.27 -9.85 22.91
N PHE A 189 3.31 -10.04 22.07
CA PHE A 189 3.24 -9.68 20.65
C PHE A 189 1.99 -10.25 19.95
N ARG A 190 1.48 -11.38 20.42
CA ARG A 190 0.22 -11.96 19.92
C ARG A 190 -0.95 -10.99 19.99
N TRP A 191 -1.04 -10.17 21.04
CA TRP A 191 -2.15 -9.23 21.18
C TRP A 191 -2.09 -8.10 20.15
N GLY A 192 -0.89 -7.61 19.85
CA GLY A 192 -0.71 -6.63 18.77
C GLY A 192 -1.14 -7.17 17.41
N PHE A 193 -0.77 -8.41 17.06
CA PHE A 193 -1.21 -9.08 15.83
C PHE A 193 -2.70 -9.38 15.83
N LEU A 194 -3.27 -9.78 16.97
CA LEU A 194 -4.71 -10.04 17.08
C LEU A 194 -5.54 -8.77 16.84
N ILE A 195 -5.13 -7.65 17.40
CA ILE A 195 -5.80 -6.36 17.17
C ILE A 195 -5.74 -6.00 15.68
N ALA A 196 -4.58 -6.15 15.04
CA ALA A 196 -4.43 -5.94 13.61
C ALA A 196 -5.35 -6.88 12.79
N ALA A 197 -5.48 -8.15 13.20
CA ALA A 197 -6.37 -9.13 12.58
C ALA A 197 -7.85 -8.71 12.70
N ILE A 198 -8.29 -8.36 13.91
CA ILE A 198 -9.67 -7.92 14.17
C ILE A 198 -10.02 -6.68 13.33
N VAL A 199 -9.14 -5.68 13.29
CA VAL A 199 -9.37 -4.48 12.49
C VAL A 199 -9.44 -4.81 11.00
N THR A 200 -8.64 -5.77 10.51
CA THR A 200 -8.73 -6.22 9.11
C THR A 200 -10.06 -6.91 8.82
N VAL A 201 -10.53 -7.78 9.71
CA VAL A 201 -11.86 -8.43 9.58
C VAL A 201 -12.97 -7.38 9.58
N LEU A 202 -12.92 -6.40 10.49
CA LEU A 202 -13.88 -5.29 10.51
C LEU A 202 -13.83 -4.49 9.20
N THR A 203 -12.66 -4.32 8.60
CA THR A 203 -12.51 -3.69 7.27
C THR A 203 -13.26 -4.47 6.20
N VAL A 204 -13.10 -5.80 6.16
CA VAL A 204 -13.83 -6.68 5.22
C VAL A 204 -15.33 -6.55 5.40
N VAL A 205 -15.82 -6.66 6.63
CA VAL A 205 -17.24 -6.58 6.96
C VAL A 205 -17.82 -5.21 6.60
N LEU A 206 -17.14 -4.13 6.97
CA LEU A 206 -17.56 -2.76 6.66
C LEU A 206 -17.67 -2.53 5.16
N PHE A 207 -16.64 -2.94 4.41
CA PHE A 207 -16.60 -2.80 2.97
C PHE A 207 -17.72 -3.59 2.30
N GLU A 208 -17.86 -4.88 2.66
CA GLU A 208 -18.84 -5.78 2.06
C GLU A 208 -20.28 -5.32 2.32
N ALA A 209 -20.58 -4.90 3.56
CA ALA A 209 -21.93 -4.44 3.94
C ALA A 209 -22.33 -3.14 3.25
N GLN A 210 -21.37 -2.26 2.93
CA GLN A 210 -21.70 -0.91 2.49
C GLN A 210 -21.34 -0.62 1.02
N LYS A 211 -20.54 -1.48 0.36
CA LYS A 211 -20.08 -1.26 -1.02
C LYS A 211 -21.22 -1.05 -2.03
N ASN A 212 -22.32 -1.79 -1.90
CA ASN A 212 -23.46 -1.70 -2.82
C ASN A 212 -24.29 -0.42 -2.62
N LYS A 213 -24.27 0.15 -1.41
CA LYS A 213 -25.01 1.35 -1.07
C LYS A 213 -24.27 2.64 -1.40
N TYR A 214 -22.95 2.66 -1.24
CA TYR A 214 -22.15 3.88 -1.30
C TYR A 214 -21.16 3.95 -2.46
N LEU A 215 -20.72 2.82 -3.03
CA LEU A 215 -19.83 2.81 -4.19
C LEU A 215 -20.64 2.84 -5.49
N ILE A 216 -21.27 4.00 -5.71
CA ILE A 216 -22.07 4.29 -6.89
C ILE A 216 -21.40 5.46 -7.60
N GLY A 217 -21.20 5.34 -8.92
CA GLY A 217 -20.62 6.38 -9.75
C GLY A 217 -21.57 7.56 -9.99
N PRO A 218 -21.05 8.63 -10.60
CA PRO A 218 -21.87 9.79 -10.96
C PRO A 218 -23.03 9.46 -11.90
N ASP A 219 -22.88 8.42 -12.70
CA ASP A 219 -23.87 7.87 -13.65
C ASP A 219 -24.88 6.91 -13.00
N GLY A 220 -24.85 6.77 -11.66
CA GLY A 220 -25.75 5.87 -10.91
C GLY A 220 -25.39 4.39 -11.00
N LYS A 221 -24.32 4.02 -11.72
CA LYS A 221 -23.87 2.62 -11.84
C LYS A 221 -22.93 2.24 -10.68
N PRO A 222 -22.94 0.96 -10.26
CA PRO A 222 -22.02 0.50 -9.23
C PRO A 222 -20.57 0.53 -9.75
N LEU A 223 -19.68 1.15 -8.96
CA LEU A 223 -18.25 1.28 -9.29
C LEU A 223 -17.48 -0.02 -9.07
N GLY A 224 -16.35 -0.19 -9.80
CA GLY A 224 -15.39 -1.27 -9.57
C GLY A 224 -15.85 -2.66 -9.99
N ILE A 225 -16.91 -2.76 -10.77
CA ILE A 225 -17.32 -3.99 -11.48
C ILE A 225 -16.53 -4.05 -12.79
N ILE A 226 -16.17 -5.25 -13.21
CA ILE A 226 -15.55 -5.45 -14.53
C ILE A 226 -16.55 -4.94 -15.57
N PRO A 227 -16.19 -3.97 -16.43
CA PRO A 227 -17.05 -3.61 -17.55
C PRO A 227 -17.26 -4.87 -18.40
N ASP A 228 -18.49 -5.16 -18.77
CA ASP A 228 -18.77 -6.24 -19.72
C ASP A 228 -17.95 -5.96 -20.99
N ALA A 229 -16.84 -6.65 -21.14
CA ALA A 229 -15.76 -6.36 -22.10
C ALA A 229 -16.22 -6.43 -23.57
N ARG A 230 -17.49 -6.79 -23.80
CA ARG A 230 -18.11 -6.88 -25.12
C ARG A 230 -19.01 -5.71 -25.51
N LYS A 231 -19.45 -4.85 -24.57
CA LYS A 231 -20.49 -3.84 -24.88
C LYS A 231 -20.05 -2.37 -24.83
N GLU A 232 -18.95 -2.00 -24.18
CA GLU A 232 -18.63 -0.58 -23.92
C GLU A 232 -17.19 -0.16 -24.27
N ARG A 233 -16.49 -0.85 -25.15
CA ARG A 233 -15.24 -0.30 -25.69
C ARG A 233 -15.57 0.70 -26.81
N PRO A 234 -15.25 2.00 -26.65
CA PRO A 234 -15.35 2.93 -27.77
C PRO A 234 -14.51 2.39 -28.93
N GLN A 235 -15.08 2.34 -30.13
CA GLN A 235 -14.39 1.84 -31.34
C GLN A 235 -13.06 2.56 -31.66
N ALA A 236 -12.86 3.76 -31.12
CA ALA A 236 -11.61 4.53 -31.27
C ALA A 236 -10.36 3.87 -30.61
N ASP A 237 -10.55 3.09 -29.54
CA ASP A 237 -9.43 2.43 -28.84
C ASP A 237 -8.94 1.15 -29.55
N ASN A 238 -9.77 0.58 -30.42
CA ASN A 238 -9.41 -0.63 -31.15
C ASN A 238 -8.41 -0.41 -32.29
N THR A 239 -8.37 0.79 -32.87
CA THR A 239 -7.40 1.14 -33.92
C THR A 239 -6.03 1.43 -33.32
N ALA A 240 -5.98 2.16 -32.20
CA ALA A 240 -4.73 2.42 -31.47
C ALA A 240 -4.15 1.14 -30.85
N ARG A 241 -5.00 0.25 -30.33
CA ARG A 241 -4.55 -1.05 -29.80
C ARG A 241 -4.15 -2.07 -30.88
N LYS A 242 -4.79 -2.06 -32.04
CA LYS A 242 -4.38 -2.92 -33.15
C LYS A 242 -3.02 -2.49 -33.72
N SER A 243 -2.73 -1.18 -33.80
CA SER A 243 -1.41 -0.69 -34.19
C SER A 243 -0.33 -0.96 -33.12
N ALA A 244 -0.67 -0.89 -31.81
CA ALA A 244 0.26 -1.23 -30.73
C ALA A 244 0.52 -2.77 -30.64
N HIS A 245 -0.47 -3.61 -30.94
CA HIS A 245 -0.28 -5.07 -30.97
C HIS A 245 0.38 -5.59 -32.26
N ALA A 246 0.29 -4.84 -33.36
CA ALA A 246 0.95 -5.22 -34.60
C ALA A 246 2.49 -5.05 -34.54
N ASN A 247 3.00 -4.20 -33.65
CA ASN A 247 4.43 -4.06 -33.37
C ASN A 247 4.80 -4.77 -32.04
N GLY A 248 4.58 -6.08 -31.97
CA GLY A 248 5.12 -6.90 -30.88
C GLY A 248 6.62 -6.64 -30.71
N ARG A 249 7.10 -6.66 -29.45
CA ARG A 249 8.55 -6.53 -29.17
C ARG A 249 9.32 -7.51 -30.05
N PRO A 250 10.37 -7.07 -30.74
CA PRO A 250 11.21 -7.99 -31.51
C PRO A 250 11.81 -9.04 -30.56
N MET A 251 11.89 -10.29 -30.99
CA MET A 251 12.45 -11.41 -30.21
C MET A 251 13.81 -11.06 -29.60
N ARG A 252 14.60 -10.25 -30.29
CA ARG A 252 15.88 -9.72 -29.81
C ARG A 252 15.77 -8.99 -28.47
N ASN A 253 14.71 -8.20 -28.27
CA ASN A 253 14.52 -7.44 -27.03
C ASN A 253 14.16 -8.37 -25.86
N TYR A 254 13.41 -9.45 -26.09
CA TYR A 254 13.16 -10.46 -25.05
C TYR A 254 14.44 -11.18 -24.65
N LEU A 255 15.28 -11.54 -25.64
CA LEU A 255 16.58 -12.17 -25.36
C LEU A 255 17.49 -11.23 -24.60
N LEU A 256 17.57 -9.95 -24.97
CA LEU A 256 18.35 -8.95 -24.25
C LEU A 256 17.89 -8.77 -22.79
N LEU A 257 16.57 -8.73 -22.56
CA LEU A 257 16.02 -8.66 -21.20
C LEU A 257 16.32 -9.90 -20.38
N ALA A 258 16.25 -11.09 -20.98
CA ALA A 258 16.59 -12.33 -20.31
C ALA A 258 18.08 -12.39 -19.95
N LEU A 259 18.96 -12.01 -20.86
CA LEU A 259 20.40 -11.94 -20.61
C LEU A 259 20.73 -10.91 -19.52
N LEU A 260 20.09 -9.73 -19.56
CA LEU A 260 20.22 -8.71 -18.53
C LEU A 260 19.75 -9.25 -17.16
N ALA A 261 18.61 -9.94 -17.12
CA ALA A 261 18.10 -10.52 -15.88
C ALA A 261 19.06 -11.56 -15.29
N ILE A 262 19.62 -12.44 -16.13
CA ILE A 262 20.61 -13.45 -15.70
C ILE A 262 21.88 -12.78 -15.20
N ALA A 263 22.40 -11.79 -15.92
CA ALA A 263 23.62 -11.08 -15.54
C ALA A 263 23.45 -10.32 -14.21
N LEU A 264 22.31 -9.64 -14.04
CA LEU A 264 21.98 -8.94 -12.79
C LEU A 264 21.77 -9.92 -11.63
N ALA A 265 21.07 -11.03 -11.85
CA ALA A 265 20.88 -12.06 -10.83
C ALA A 265 22.23 -12.66 -10.39
N GLY A 266 23.15 -12.90 -11.33
CA GLY A 266 24.52 -13.34 -11.02
C GLY A 266 25.32 -12.30 -10.23
N PHE A 267 25.22 -11.03 -10.62
CA PHE A 267 25.86 -9.91 -9.90
C PHE A 267 25.30 -9.77 -8.47
N PHE A 268 23.99 -9.79 -8.31
CA PHE A 268 23.38 -9.69 -6.99
C PHE A 268 23.59 -10.92 -6.13
N TYR A 269 23.70 -12.12 -6.73
CA TYR A 269 24.13 -13.33 -6.02
C TYR A 269 25.54 -13.16 -5.46
N TRP A 270 26.45 -12.55 -6.20
CA TRP A 270 27.80 -12.25 -5.71
C TRP A 270 27.76 -11.21 -4.57
N CYS A 271 26.86 -10.22 -4.61
CA CYS A 271 26.74 -9.17 -3.58
C CYS A 271 26.04 -9.65 -2.30
N PHE A 272 24.94 -10.42 -2.42
CA PHE A 272 24.04 -10.77 -1.31
C PHE A 272 24.10 -12.26 -0.94
N GLY A 273 24.96 -13.04 -1.58
CA GLY A 273 25.05 -14.48 -1.36
C GLY A 273 23.78 -15.21 -1.79
N SER A 274 23.25 -16.09 -0.92
CA SER A 274 22.08 -16.94 -1.22
C SER A 274 20.72 -16.32 -0.89
N ASP A 275 20.63 -15.01 -0.68
CA ASP A 275 19.35 -14.33 -0.45
C ASP A 275 18.57 -14.14 -1.77
N TRP A 276 17.88 -15.20 -2.20
CA TRP A 276 17.15 -15.24 -3.46
C TRP A 276 16.02 -14.22 -3.56
N ILE A 277 15.44 -13.80 -2.43
CA ILE A 277 14.35 -12.82 -2.42
C ILE A 277 14.90 -11.44 -2.77
N SER A 278 15.96 -11.01 -2.10
CA SER A 278 16.63 -9.74 -2.40
C SER A 278 17.16 -9.71 -3.84
N ILE A 279 17.79 -10.80 -4.31
CA ILE A 279 18.24 -10.93 -5.71
C ILE A 279 17.06 -10.72 -6.66
N GLY A 280 15.93 -11.38 -6.43
CA GLY A 280 14.72 -11.24 -7.25
C GLY A 280 14.19 -9.82 -7.27
N ILE A 281 14.09 -9.16 -6.11
CA ILE A 281 13.59 -7.77 -5.99
C ILE A 281 14.50 -6.81 -6.76
N PHE A 282 15.82 -6.81 -6.50
CA PHE A 282 16.75 -5.89 -7.15
C PHE A 282 16.83 -6.13 -8.66
N THR A 283 16.81 -7.39 -9.09
CA THR A 283 16.76 -7.74 -10.52
C THR A 283 15.48 -7.19 -11.16
N ALA A 284 14.32 -7.39 -10.55
CA ALA A 284 13.05 -6.90 -11.06
C ALA A 284 13.00 -5.37 -11.12
N CYS A 285 13.55 -4.67 -10.11
CA CYS A 285 13.63 -3.21 -10.06
C CYS A 285 14.43 -2.59 -11.21
N ILE A 286 15.35 -3.33 -11.82
CA ILE A 286 16.13 -2.86 -12.98
C ILE A 286 15.52 -3.36 -14.28
N VAL A 287 15.19 -4.64 -14.37
CA VAL A 287 14.70 -5.24 -15.62
C VAL A 287 13.35 -4.67 -16.04
N PHE A 288 12.45 -4.39 -15.08
CA PHE A 288 11.12 -3.86 -15.39
C PHE A 288 11.18 -2.45 -16.00
N PRO A 289 11.88 -1.44 -15.44
CA PRO A 289 12.08 -0.15 -16.09
C PRO A 289 12.74 -0.23 -17.47
N VAL A 290 13.79 -1.05 -17.60
CA VAL A 290 14.46 -1.26 -18.89
C VAL A 290 13.50 -1.85 -19.91
N SER A 291 12.63 -2.77 -19.47
CA SER A 291 11.63 -3.39 -20.35
C SER A 291 10.66 -2.37 -20.94
N ILE A 292 10.28 -1.35 -20.16
CA ILE A 292 9.40 -0.26 -20.62
C ILE A 292 10.14 0.61 -21.66
N LEU A 293 11.40 0.98 -21.42
CA LEU A 293 12.18 1.79 -22.35
C LEU A 293 12.43 1.09 -23.71
N LEU A 294 12.47 -0.24 -23.68
CA LEU A 294 12.64 -1.06 -24.90
C LEU A 294 11.31 -1.33 -25.65
N GLU A 295 10.20 -0.76 -25.17
CA GLU A 295 8.91 -0.84 -25.86
C GLU A 295 8.97 -0.08 -27.18
N GLY A 296 8.71 -0.80 -28.28
CA GLY A 296 8.77 -0.22 -29.65
C GLY A 296 7.60 0.72 -29.99
N SER A 297 6.54 0.73 -29.17
CA SER A 297 5.36 1.57 -29.36
C SER A 297 5.52 3.00 -28.81
N LEU A 298 6.57 3.27 -28.03
CA LEU A 298 6.80 4.58 -27.40
C LEU A 298 7.30 5.61 -28.41
N THR A 299 6.68 6.78 -28.42
CA THR A 299 7.18 7.96 -29.11
C THR A 299 8.45 8.49 -28.43
N LYS A 300 9.25 9.28 -29.17
CA LYS A 300 10.46 9.91 -28.60
C LYS A 300 10.12 10.74 -27.35
N THR A 301 9.07 11.56 -27.41
CA THR A 301 8.64 12.41 -26.29
C THR A 301 8.22 11.59 -25.06
N GLU A 302 7.53 10.48 -25.25
CA GLU A 302 7.15 9.59 -24.14
C GLU A 302 8.38 8.95 -23.51
N ARG A 303 9.32 8.48 -24.32
CA ARG A 303 10.60 7.91 -23.85
C ARG A 303 11.41 8.92 -23.03
N ASP A 304 11.52 10.17 -23.51
CA ASP A 304 12.23 11.24 -22.81
C ASP A 304 11.55 11.54 -21.45
N ARG A 305 10.23 11.58 -21.39
CA ARG A 305 9.47 11.76 -20.14
C ARG A 305 9.68 10.61 -19.17
N ILE A 306 9.67 9.37 -19.63
CA ILE A 306 9.93 8.19 -18.81
C ILE A 306 11.37 8.23 -18.26
N PHE A 307 12.33 8.64 -19.08
CA PHE A 307 13.72 8.78 -18.64
C PHE A 307 13.89 9.83 -17.53
N VAL A 308 13.20 10.96 -17.62
CA VAL A 308 13.17 11.98 -16.54
C VAL A 308 12.58 11.39 -15.25
N ILE A 309 11.50 10.60 -15.35
CA ILE A 309 10.91 9.92 -14.19
C ILE A 309 11.93 8.97 -13.55
N TYR A 310 12.72 8.25 -14.33
CA TYR A 310 13.73 7.32 -13.77
C TYR A 310 14.90 8.05 -13.11
N ILE A 311 15.33 9.21 -13.65
CA ILE A 311 16.33 10.05 -12.97
C ILE A 311 15.79 10.51 -11.61
N ILE A 312 14.57 11.00 -11.56
CA ILE A 312 13.94 11.43 -10.29
C ILE A 312 13.82 10.24 -9.34
N ALA A 313 13.34 9.09 -9.84
CA ALA A 313 13.20 7.88 -9.03
C ALA A 313 14.54 7.41 -8.42
N PHE A 314 15.65 7.54 -9.16
CA PHE A 314 16.98 7.23 -8.64
C PHE A 314 17.34 8.05 -7.39
N PHE A 315 17.09 9.36 -7.40
CA PHE A 315 17.34 10.18 -6.20
C PHE A 315 16.35 9.89 -5.07
N VAL A 316 15.11 9.56 -5.39
CA VAL A 316 14.07 9.22 -4.42
C VAL A 316 14.38 7.90 -3.69
N ILE A 317 15.15 6.97 -4.29
CA ILE A 317 15.59 5.74 -3.63
C ILE A 317 16.35 6.03 -2.32
N PHE A 318 17.25 7.00 -2.32
CA PHE A 318 18.05 7.35 -1.13
C PHE A 318 17.17 7.89 0.00
N PHE A 319 16.18 8.72 -0.33
CA PHE A 319 15.20 9.19 0.64
C PHE A 319 14.41 8.03 1.26
N TRP A 320 13.85 7.14 0.42
CA TRP A 320 13.05 6.03 0.91
C TRP A 320 13.90 5.00 1.66
N ALA A 321 15.15 4.78 1.26
CA ALA A 321 16.06 3.90 1.99
C ALA A 321 16.29 4.39 3.42
N ALA A 322 16.45 5.69 3.64
CA ALA A 322 16.55 6.28 4.98
C ALA A 322 15.20 6.24 5.72
N TYR A 323 14.11 6.58 5.06
CA TYR A 323 12.76 6.63 5.64
C TYR A 323 12.28 5.27 6.15
N GLU A 324 12.48 4.21 5.37
CA GLU A 324 12.04 2.85 5.71
C GLU A 324 12.82 2.24 6.90
N GLN A 325 13.97 2.82 7.28
CA GLN A 325 14.70 2.44 8.50
C GLN A 325 13.88 2.69 9.78
N ALA A 326 12.85 3.54 9.73
CA ALA A 326 11.99 3.81 10.87
C ALA A 326 11.37 2.53 11.47
N GLY A 327 10.98 1.57 10.64
CA GLY A 327 10.40 0.30 11.09
C GLY A 327 11.39 -0.82 11.36
N ALA A 328 12.68 -0.63 11.12
CA ALA A 328 13.73 -1.63 11.32
C ALA A 328 14.81 -1.11 12.28
N SER A 329 15.94 -0.60 11.76
CA SER A 329 17.10 -0.22 12.57
C SER A 329 16.80 0.89 13.57
N LEU A 330 15.96 1.89 13.24
CA LEU A 330 15.58 2.94 14.18
C LEU A 330 14.69 2.42 15.31
N THR A 331 13.82 1.44 15.06
CA THR A 331 13.04 0.79 16.13
C THR A 331 13.92 -0.05 17.04
N LEU A 332 14.91 -0.77 16.49
CA LEU A 332 15.90 -1.48 17.32
C LEU A 332 16.77 -0.52 18.13
N PHE A 333 17.24 0.57 17.52
CA PHE A 333 17.97 1.62 18.23
C PHE A 333 17.14 2.22 19.36
N ALA A 334 15.87 2.50 19.10
CA ALA A 334 14.94 3.00 20.12
C ALA A 334 14.76 2.01 21.27
N SER A 335 14.69 0.71 20.95
CA SER A 335 14.51 -0.34 21.97
C SER A 335 15.75 -0.53 22.85
N GLU A 336 16.96 -0.40 22.30
CA GLU A 336 18.20 -0.81 22.96
C GLU A 336 19.06 0.36 23.46
N GLN A 337 19.04 1.49 22.76
CA GLN A 337 19.97 2.60 22.96
C GLN A 337 19.30 3.90 23.44
N THR A 338 17.96 3.92 23.53
CA THR A 338 17.22 5.12 23.90
C THR A 338 16.59 4.95 25.28
N ASP A 339 16.78 5.91 26.17
CA ASP A 339 16.03 5.99 27.43
C ASP A 339 14.58 6.38 27.09
N ARG A 340 13.66 5.45 27.32
CA ARG A 340 12.24 5.59 27.03
C ARG A 340 11.38 5.77 28.28
N VAL A 341 12.02 5.98 29.42
CA VAL A 341 11.30 6.16 30.69
C VAL A 341 10.80 7.59 30.79
N ILE A 342 9.48 7.76 30.75
CA ILE A 342 8.81 9.06 30.89
C ILE A 342 7.90 8.98 32.11
N LEU A 343 8.17 9.81 33.10
CA LEU A 343 7.41 9.87 34.37
C LEU A 343 7.27 8.49 35.07
N GLY A 344 8.32 7.66 35.00
CA GLY A 344 8.33 6.33 35.63
C GLY A 344 7.64 5.23 34.82
N TRP A 345 7.17 5.53 33.62
CA TRP A 345 6.60 4.57 32.66
C TRP A 345 7.49 4.41 31.45
N GLU A 346 7.74 3.17 31.04
CA GLU A 346 8.55 2.87 29.86
C GLU A 346 7.68 2.88 28.60
N MET A 347 7.95 3.83 27.70
CA MET A 347 7.24 3.97 26.44
C MET A 347 7.65 2.85 25.47
N PRO A 348 6.70 2.16 24.78
CA PRO A 348 7.01 1.18 23.74
C PRO A 348 7.89 1.79 22.63
N ALA A 349 8.93 1.08 22.19
CA ALA A 349 9.83 1.56 21.14
C ALA A 349 9.10 1.75 19.80
N SER A 350 8.08 0.95 19.54
CA SER A 350 7.22 1.05 18.35
C SER A 350 6.47 2.39 18.26
N TRP A 351 6.22 3.09 19.37
CA TRP A 351 5.51 4.38 19.38
C TRP A 351 6.27 5.49 18.65
N ILE A 352 7.59 5.40 18.55
CA ILE A 352 8.41 6.36 17.80
C ILE A 352 7.97 6.45 16.33
N GLN A 353 7.48 5.34 15.76
CA GLN A 353 6.98 5.34 14.39
C GLN A 353 5.70 6.18 14.20
N SER A 354 4.97 6.49 15.28
CA SER A 354 3.75 7.33 15.23
C SER A 354 4.05 8.83 15.06
N PHE A 355 5.25 9.30 15.39
CA PHE A 355 5.57 10.73 15.30
C PHE A 355 5.46 11.26 13.86
N ASN A 356 5.95 10.54 12.88
CA ASN A 356 5.88 10.97 11.50
C ASN A 356 4.44 11.17 11.00
N PRO A 357 3.54 10.16 11.04
CA PRO A 357 2.15 10.36 10.62
C PRO A 357 1.39 11.39 11.47
N PHE A 358 1.73 11.56 12.73
CA PHE A 358 1.18 12.63 13.59
C PHE A 358 1.47 14.02 13.03
N PHE A 359 2.74 14.31 12.74
CA PHE A 359 3.12 15.59 12.17
C PHE A 359 2.56 15.79 10.77
N VAL A 360 2.47 14.73 9.95
CA VAL A 360 1.84 14.80 8.62
C VAL A 360 0.38 15.24 8.75
N VAL A 361 -0.39 14.64 9.67
CA VAL A 361 -1.81 15.01 9.86
C VAL A 361 -1.94 16.47 10.28
N ILE A 362 -1.18 16.92 11.26
CA ILE A 362 -1.27 18.30 11.78
C ILE A 362 -0.80 19.31 10.71
N LEU A 363 0.37 19.09 10.12
CA LEU A 363 0.96 20.02 9.17
C LEU A 363 0.19 20.05 7.84
N CYS A 364 -0.38 18.91 7.42
CA CYS A 364 -1.22 18.85 6.23
C CYS A 364 -2.48 19.74 6.39
N LEU A 365 -3.10 19.72 7.56
CA LEU A 365 -4.25 20.58 7.86
C LEU A 365 -3.87 22.08 7.85
N LEU A 366 -2.68 22.42 8.36
CA LEU A 366 -2.17 23.79 8.32
C LEU A 366 -1.83 24.24 6.91
N TYR A 367 -1.21 23.38 6.12
CA TYR A 367 -0.78 23.69 4.76
C TYR A 367 -1.93 23.79 3.75
N THR A 368 -2.99 23.01 3.94
CA THR A 368 -4.19 23.03 3.10
C THR A 368 -5.21 24.10 3.52
N SER A 369 -4.99 24.76 4.66
CA SER A 369 -5.81 25.90 5.08
C SER A 369 -5.55 27.10 4.14
N PRO A 370 -6.59 27.71 3.53
CA PRO A 370 -6.40 28.85 2.66
C PRO A 370 -5.71 29.98 3.40
N SER A 371 -4.59 30.44 2.83
CA SER A 371 -3.83 31.57 3.37
C SER A 371 -4.75 32.81 3.49
N PRO A 372 -4.60 33.65 4.54
CA PRO A 372 -5.29 34.93 4.60
C PRO A 372 -5.02 35.85 3.39
N ARG A 373 -3.95 35.55 2.62
CA ARG A 373 -3.60 36.26 1.38
C ARG A 373 -4.41 35.78 0.14
N ASP A 374 -5.06 34.62 0.24
CA ASP A 374 -5.87 34.04 -0.85
C ASP A 374 -7.37 34.34 -0.69
N ARG A 375 -7.72 35.14 0.33
CA ARG A 375 -9.03 35.76 0.55
C ARG A 375 -8.98 37.23 0.12
#